data_b2aae493ac2c435ac3a7e48e0605ccc0
#
_entry.id   b2aae493ac2c435ac3a7e48e0605ccc0
#
_cell.length_a   1.000
_cell.length_b   1.000
_cell.length_c   1.000
_cell.angle_alpha   90.00
_cell.angle_beta   90.00
_cell.angle_gamma   90.00
#
_symmetry.space_group_name_H-M   'P 1'
#
loop_
_entity.id
_entity.type
_entity.pdbx_description
1 polymer ?
#
loop_
_entity_poly.entity_id
_entity_poly.type
_entity_poly.pdbx_seq_one_letter_code
_entity_poly.pdbx_strand_id
1 'polypeptide(L)'
;MDKIVIYDTETTNSTIWGSIIEVGAVVVDKNLKEIGKLNIRGRMPEGEVPSAKALLVNSTSIDLLTKGNYSHYEFLGAVENFFVKAAPAMFMGWSNLNFDRRMFHFNFFKGNRYPYLTHSSPNQEHDGLHVARAAQTIDSKTLKTELTEAGNESLALEGLARQQGFDTSAAHTAYVDAHNSLKILRIIKDKHKTNWE
;
A
#
# COMPACT_ATOMS: atom_id res chain seq x y z
N MET A 1 -10.91 5.80 16.35
CA MET A 1 -9.61 6.10 15.71
C MET A 1 -9.77 7.28 14.80
N ASP A 2 -8.87 8.27 14.87
CA ASP A 2 -9.05 9.54 14.13
C ASP A 2 -8.12 9.64 12.90
N LYS A 3 -7.30 8.62 12.67
CA LYS A 3 -6.33 8.58 11.58
C LYS A 3 -6.40 7.27 10.82
N ILE A 4 -6.17 7.37 9.51
CA ILE A 4 -6.00 6.22 8.62
C ILE A 4 -4.62 6.36 7.96
N VAL A 5 -3.84 5.30 7.97
CA VAL A 5 -2.58 5.18 7.23
C VAL A 5 -2.85 4.30 6.01
N ILE A 6 -2.86 4.91 4.84
CA ILE A 6 -2.99 4.18 3.57
C ILE A 6 -1.59 3.94 3.05
N TYR A 7 -1.22 2.68 2.81
CA TYR A 7 0.15 2.31 2.45
C TYR A 7 0.18 1.25 1.36
N ASP A 8 1.32 1.18 0.69
CA ASP A 8 1.65 0.18 -0.32
C ASP A 8 3.15 -0.13 -0.26
N THR A 9 3.57 -1.29 -0.80
CA THR A 9 4.96 -1.73 -0.78
C THR A 9 5.43 -2.25 -2.13
N GLU A 10 6.69 -1.92 -2.50
CA GLU A 10 7.40 -2.61 -3.56
C GLU A 10 8.41 -3.58 -2.99
N THR A 11 8.55 -4.73 -3.62
CA THR A 11 9.35 -5.84 -3.10
C THR A 11 10.26 -6.45 -4.14
N THR A 12 11.32 -7.12 -3.69
CA THR A 12 12.26 -7.86 -4.57
C THR A 12 11.67 -9.17 -5.08
N ASN A 13 10.61 -9.67 -4.44
CA ASN A 13 9.97 -10.95 -4.79
C ASN A 13 8.52 -10.97 -4.31
N SER A 14 7.67 -11.75 -4.98
CA SER A 14 6.28 -11.97 -4.58
C SER A 14 6.09 -12.98 -3.44
N THR A 15 7.16 -13.61 -2.99
CA THR A 15 7.15 -14.53 -1.85
C THR A 15 7.61 -13.84 -0.57
N ILE A 16 7.28 -14.41 0.58
CA ILE A 16 7.72 -13.93 1.90
C ILE A 16 9.24 -13.84 2.07
N TRP A 17 10.00 -14.49 1.20
CA TRP A 17 11.48 -14.47 1.22
C TRP A 17 12.05 -13.19 0.59
N GLY A 18 11.24 -12.46 -0.17
CA GLY A 18 11.64 -11.18 -0.73
C GLY A 18 11.73 -10.08 0.34
N SER A 19 12.45 -9.03 0.00
CA SER A 19 12.58 -7.85 0.85
C SER A 19 11.71 -6.72 0.35
N ILE A 20 11.11 -5.97 1.28
CA ILE A 20 10.50 -4.69 0.97
C ILE A 20 11.62 -3.72 0.61
N ILE A 21 11.51 -3.04 -0.52
CA ILE A 21 12.49 -2.07 -1.02
C ILE A 21 11.93 -0.66 -1.13
N GLU A 22 10.62 -0.52 -1.15
CA GLU A 22 9.96 0.79 -1.11
C GLU A 22 8.70 0.72 -0.26
N VAL A 23 8.42 1.79 0.46
CA VAL A 23 7.14 2.00 1.15
C VAL A 23 6.63 3.40 0.82
N GLY A 24 5.44 3.43 0.29
CA GLY A 24 4.63 4.63 0.14
C GLY A 24 3.50 4.63 1.16
N ALA A 25 3.29 5.74 1.84
CA ALA A 25 2.17 5.86 2.76
C ALA A 25 1.63 7.29 2.82
N VAL A 26 0.32 7.40 3.02
CA VAL A 26 -0.39 8.65 3.27
C VAL A 26 -1.16 8.52 4.56
N VAL A 27 -0.95 9.45 5.50
CA VAL A 27 -1.75 9.55 6.72
C VAL A 27 -2.87 10.55 6.49
N VAL A 28 -4.08 10.15 6.75
CA VAL A 28 -5.27 11.01 6.62
C VAL A 28 -6.07 11.06 7.91
N ASP A 29 -6.81 12.15 8.08
CA ASP A 29 -7.82 12.28 9.14
C ASP A 29 -9.13 11.55 8.76
N LYS A 30 -10.13 11.57 9.66
CA LYS A 30 -11.46 10.99 9.44
C LYS A 30 -12.21 11.56 8.22
N ASN A 31 -11.79 12.73 7.71
CA ASN A 31 -12.34 13.33 6.50
C ASN A 31 -11.57 12.95 5.24
N LEU A 32 -10.61 12.05 5.34
CA LEU A 32 -9.67 11.67 4.30
C LEU A 32 -8.81 12.86 3.81
N LYS A 33 -8.61 13.87 4.66
CA LYS A 33 -7.66 14.96 4.41
C LYS A 33 -6.26 14.48 4.78
N GLU A 34 -5.30 14.65 3.88
CA GLU A 34 -3.90 14.29 4.11
C GLU A 34 -3.28 15.16 5.22
N ILE A 35 -2.68 14.51 6.20
CA ILE A 35 -2.00 15.11 7.35
C ILE A 35 -0.54 14.64 7.50
N GLY A 36 -0.10 13.68 6.70
CA GLY A 36 1.26 13.19 6.68
C GLY A 36 1.50 12.25 5.50
N LYS A 37 2.76 12.08 5.13
CA LYS A 37 3.16 11.18 4.04
C LYS A 37 4.53 10.58 4.26
N LEU A 38 4.75 9.41 3.68
CA LEU A 38 6.04 8.74 3.56
C LEU A 38 6.22 8.29 2.11
N ASN A 39 7.39 8.53 1.56
CA ASN A 39 7.85 7.94 0.31
C ASN A 39 9.33 7.64 0.50
N ILE A 40 9.66 6.38 0.74
CA ILE A 40 11.02 5.98 1.10
C ILE A 40 11.40 4.68 0.40
N ARG A 41 12.65 4.64 -0.08
CA ARG A 41 13.26 3.45 -0.68
C ARG A 41 14.54 3.08 0.05
N GLY A 42 14.69 1.78 0.32
CA GLY A 42 15.90 1.17 0.87
C GLY A 42 16.63 0.34 -0.17
N ARG A 43 17.91 0.06 0.10
CA ARG A 43 18.66 -0.92 -0.65
C ARG A 43 18.17 -2.33 -0.34
N MET A 44 18.26 -3.21 -1.31
CA MET A 44 18.08 -4.65 -1.10
C MET A 44 19.19 -5.19 -0.16
N PRO A 45 18.89 -6.16 0.72
CA PRO A 45 19.93 -6.82 1.52
C PRO A 45 21.02 -7.44 0.65
N GLU A 46 22.26 -7.41 1.12
CA GLU A 46 23.37 -8.08 0.47
C GLU A 46 23.13 -9.59 0.37
N GLY A 47 23.48 -10.17 -0.77
CA GLY A 47 23.32 -11.60 -1.03
C GLY A 47 21.90 -12.03 -1.45
N GLU A 48 20.93 -11.13 -1.45
CA GLU A 48 19.60 -11.43 -1.98
C GLU A 48 19.58 -11.36 -3.51
N VAL A 49 18.89 -12.32 -4.14
CA VAL A 49 18.67 -12.34 -5.59
C VAL A 49 17.21 -11.96 -5.86
N PRO A 50 16.96 -10.80 -6.50
CA PRO A 50 15.60 -10.36 -6.77
C PRO A 50 14.97 -11.20 -7.89
N SER A 51 13.64 -11.30 -7.84
CA SER A 51 12.87 -11.92 -8.91
C SER A 51 12.79 -10.97 -10.12
N ALA A 52 13.18 -11.46 -11.31
CA ALA A 52 13.03 -10.69 -12.55
C ALA A 52 11.59 -10.24 -12.78
N LYS A 53 10.61 -11.08 -12.43
CA LYS A 53 9.19 -10.73 -12.54
C LYS A 53 8.83 -9.55 -11.64
N ALA A 54 9.29 -9.53 -10.39
CA ALA A 54 9.02 -8.43 -9.47
C ALA A 54 9.65 -7.12 -9.99
N LEU A 55 10.90 -7.17 -10.48
CA LEU A 55 11.58 -6.00 -11.04
C LEU A 55 10.88 -5.43 -12.28
N LEU A 56 10.31 -6.30 -13.12
CA LEU A 56 9.52 -5.86 -14.28
C LEU A 56 8.21 -5.19 -13.85
N VAL A 57 7.52 -5.73 -12.86
CA VAL A 57 6.25 -5.19 -12.36
C VAL A 57 6.46 -3.81 -11.74
N ASN A 58 7.43 -3.67 -10.83
CA ASN A 58 7.67 -2.40 -10.13
C ASN A 58 8.69 -1.48 -10.84
N SER A 59 9.04 -1.78 -12.09
CA SER A 59 9.97 -1.00 -12.91
C SER A 59 11.28 -0.65 -12.20
N THR A 60 11.75 -1.53 -11.30
CA THR A 60 12.94 -1.29 -10.50
C THR A 60 14.21 -1.81 -11.19
N SER A 61 15.20 -0.95 -11.36
CA SER A 61 16.51 -1.33 -11.90
C SER A 61 17.44 -1.88 -10.81
N ILE A 62 18.44 -2.66 -11.21
CA ILE A 62 19.50 -3.15 -10.29
C ILE A 62 20.21 -1.99 -9.58
N ASP A 63 20.43 -0.87 -10.28
CA ASP A 63 21.05 0.32 -9.69
C ASP A 63 20.20 0.89 -8.54
N LEU A 64 18.89 0.94 -8.68
CA LEU A 64 17.98 1.38 -7.62
C LEU A 64 17.99 0.44 -6.41
N LEU A 65 18.20 -0.87 -6.63
CA LEU A 65 18.32 -1.85 -5.55
C LEU A 65 19.60 -1.74 -4.73
N THR A 66 20.68 -1.28 -5.37
CA THR A 66 22.02 -1.33 -4.77
C THR A 66 22.56 0.01 -4.32
N LYS A 67 22.07 1.13 -4.91
CA LYS A 67 22.60 2.49 -4.71
C LYS A 67 21.68 3.41 -3.89
N GLY A 68 20.70 2.87 -3.18
CA GLY A 68 19.79 3.66 -2.33
C GLY A 68 20.51 4.33 -1.14
N ASN A 69 19.93 5.42 -0.62
CA ASN A 69 20.51 6.20 0.48
C ASN A 69 20.45 5.46 1.83
N TYR A 70 19.52 4.51 1.99
CA TYR A 70 19.32 3.75 3.22
C TYR A 70 19.74 2.30 3.02
N SER A 71 20.49 1.74 3.96
CA SER A 71 20.57 0.29 4.10
C SER A 71 19.19 -0.27 4.38
N HIS A 72 18.98 -1.57 4.13
CA HIS A 72 17.67 -2.19 4.41
C HIS A 72 17.27 -2.05 5.88
N TYR A 73 18.23 -2.14 6.81
CA TYR A 73 17.98 -1.98 8.24
C TYR A 73 17.54 -0.56 8.61
N GLU A 74 18.22 0.48 8.09
CA GLU A 74 17.86 1.88 8.31
C GLU A 74 16.50 2.21 7.70
N PHE A 75 16.24 1.69 6.48
CA PHE A 75 14.96 1.83 5.79
C PHE A 75 13.80 1.27 6.63
N LEU A 76 13.90 0.02 7.09
CA LEU A 76 12.87 -0.56 7.95
C LEU A 76 12.69 0.24 9.26
N GLY A 77 13.76 0.78 9.83
CA GLY A 77 13.69 1.65 11.00
C GLY A 77 12.97 2.97 10.75
N ALA A 78 13.19 3.57 9.59
CA ALA A 78 12.47 4.78 9.19
C ALA A 78 10.97 4.53 8.99
N VAL A 79 10.60 3.41 8.36
CA VAL A 79 9.21 2.98 8.19
C VAL A 79 8.54 2.72 9.55
N GLU A 80 9.20 1.97 10.44
CA GLU A 80 8.72 1.71 11.80
C GLU A 80 8.46 3.00 12.55
N ASN A 81 9.42 3.91 12.56
CA ASN A 81 9.29 5.20 13.24
C ASN A 81 8.13 6.04 12.70
N PHE A 82 7.90 6.01 11.39
CA PHE A 82 6.77 6.72 10.78
C PHE A 82 5.43 6.10 11.23
N PHE A 83 5.30 4.77 11.21
CA PHE A 83 4.07 4.09 11.60
C PHE A 83 3.79 4.22 13.10
N VAL A 84 4.81 4.16 13.95
CA VAL A 84 4.67 4.40 15.39
C VAL A 84 4.18 5.83 15.67
N LYS A 85 4.69 6.84 14.97
CA LYS A 85 4.22 8.23 15.11
C LYS A 85 2.78 8.43 14.60
N ALA A 86 2.37 7.65 13.61
CA ALA A 86 0.98 7.68 13.12
C ALA A 86 0.01 7.01 14.09
N ALA A 87 0.44 6.01 14.85
CA ALA A 87 -0.38 5.27 15.81
C ALA A 87 -0.98 6.17 16.92
N PRO A 88 -2.15 5.85 17.49
CA PRO A 88 -3.08 4.82 17.04
C PRO A 88 -3.77 5.19 15.71
N ALA A 89 -3.82 4.22 14.78
CA ALA A 89 -4.39 4.44 13.46
C ALA A 89 -5.01 3.15 12.90
N MET A 90 -5.93 3.33 11.94
CA MET A 90 -6.36 2.27 11.04
C MET A 90 -5.35 2.19 9.89
N PHE A 91 -4.72 1.05 9.70
CA PHE A 91 -3.84 0.78 8.57
C PHE A 91 -4.63 0.16 7.43
N MET A 92 -4.37 0.59 6.21
CA MET A 92 -5.10 0.13 5.03
C MET A 92 -4.20 0.20 3.79
N GLY A 93 -4.34 -0.77 2.90
CA GLY A 93 -3.76 -0.76 1.57
C GLY A 93 -4.72 -1.40 0.58
N TRP A 94 -4.32 -1.55 -0.67
CA TRP A 94 -5.12 -2.21 -1.70
C TRP A 94 -4.72 -3.68 -1.82
N SER A 95 -5.60 -4.60 -1.38
CA SER A 95 -5.27 -6.04 -1.26
C SER A 95 -4.15 -6.35 -0.26
N ASN A 96 -3.89 -5.44 0.67
CA ASN A 96 -2.76 -5.47 1.59
C ASN A 96 -2.79 -6.66 2.57
N LEU A 97 -3.97 -7.13 2.97
CA LEU A 97 -4.10 -8.24 3.92
C LEU A 97 -3.48 -9.54 3.39
N ASN A 98 -3.47 -9.72 2.08
CA ASN A 98 -2.94 -10.91 1.43
C ASN A 98 -1.45 -10.82 1.08
N PHE A 99 -0.93 -9.61 0.88
CA PHE A 99 0.45 -9.41 0.43
C PHE A 99 1.26 -8.51 1.37
N ASP A 100 1.00 -7.21 1.42
CA ASP A 100 1.83 -6.23 2.13
C ASP A 100 1.98 -6.55 3.62
N ARG A 101 0.89 -6.91 4.30
CA ARG A 101 0.92 -7.33 5.70
C ARG A 101 1.90 -8.49 5.92
N ARG A 102 1.88 -9.49 5.05
CA ARG A 102 2.80 -10.63 5.15
C ARG A 102 4.23 -10.21 4.91
N MET A 103 4.47 -9.35 3.93
CA MET A 103 5.80 -8.81 3.65
C MET A 103 6.32 -8.00 4.84
N PHE A 104 5.48 -7.16 5.47
CA PHE A 104 5.85 -6.45 6.70
C PHE A 104 6.21 -7.42 7.82
N HIS A 105 5.38 -8.42 8.10
CA HIS A 105 5.67 -9.40 9.15
C HIS A 105 7.04 -10.04 8.98
N PHE A 106 7.34 -10.55 7.79
CA PHE A 106 8.61 -11.25 7.55
C PHE A 106 9.80 -10.31 7.53
N ASN A 107 9.68 -9.13 6.92
CA ASN A 107 10.79 -8.19 6.86
C ASN A 107 11.12 -7.59 8.24
N PHE A 108 10.10 -7.24 9.02
CA PHE A 108 10.30 -6.75 10.37
C PHE A 108 10.85 -7.84 11.29
N PHE A 109 10.33 -9.06 11.21
CA PHE A 109 10.87 -10.19 11.96
C PHE A 109 12.34 -10.46 11.63
N LYS A 110 12.70 -10.54 10.34
CA LYS A 110 14.10 -10.69 9.89
C LYS A 110 14.98 -9.53 10.37
N GLY A 111 14.45 -8.31 10.38
CA GLY A 111 15.12 -7.10 10.86
C GLY A 111 15.18 -6.97 12.39
N ASN A 112 14.76 -8.01 13.15
CA ASN A 112 14.65 -7.98 14.61
C ASN A 112 13.79 -6.80 15.12
N ARG A 113 12.66 -6.54 14.43
CA ARG A 113 11.69 -5.50 14.74
C ARG A 113 10.33 -6.10 15.05
N TYR A 114 9.44 -5.31 15.66
CA TYR A 114 8.10 -5.78 16.01
C TYR A 114 7.23 -6.00 14.76
N PRO A 115 6.88 -7.25 14.42
CA PRO A 115 6.25 -7.57 13.14
C PRO A 115 4.75 -7.24 13.05
N TYR A 116 4.09 -6.93 14.19
CA TYR A 116 2.63 -6.77 14.25
C TYR A 116 2.19 -5.31 14.36
N LEU A 117 3.05 -4.38 13.98
CA LEU A 117 2.87 -2.94 14.18
C LEU A 117 1.55 -2.40 13.59
N THR A 118 1.15 -2.88 12.41
CA THR A 118 -0.02 -2.36 11.69
C THR A 118 -1.36 -2.82 12.27
N HIS A 119 -1.40 -3.92 13.03
CA HIS A 119 -2.66 -4.54 13.48
C HIS A 119 -2.69 -4.96 14.95
N SER A 120 -1.61 -4.73 15.71
CA SER A 120 -1.67 -4.93 17.16
C SER A 120 -2.35 -3.74 17.84
N SER A 121 -3.20 -4.03 18.83
CA SER A 121 -3.89 -2.99 19.62
C SER A 121 -2.90 -1.90 20.10
N PRO A 122 -3.24 -0.61 19.98
CA PRO A 122 -4.54 -0.07 19.58
C PRO A 122 -4.76 0.12 18.07
N ASN A 123 -3.84 -0.31 17.21
CA ASN A 123 -3.99 -0.24 15.76
C ASN A 123 -4.98 -1.28 15.24
N GLN A 124 -5.57 -1.00 14.09
CA GLN A 124 -6.41 -1.93 13.33
C GLN A 124 -5.96 -1.94 11.87
N GLU A 125 -6.20 -3.05 11.18
CA GLU A 125 -5.86 -3.16 9.76
C GLU A 125 -7.07 -3.60 8.95
N HIS A 126 -7.29 -2.93 7.83
CA HIS A 126 -8.37 -3.18 6.88
C HIS A 126 -7.84 -3.21 5.45
N ASP A 127 -8.68 -3.63 4.51
CA ASP A 127 -8.33 -3.75 3.10
C ASP A 127 -9.19 -2.83 2.24
N GLY A 128 -8.55 -1.92 1.51
CA GLY A 128 -9.21 -0.97 0.62
C GLY A 128 -9.98 -1.65 -0.52
N LEU A 129 -9.48 -2.78 -1.02
CA LEU A 129 -10.17 -3.59 -2.02
C LEU A 129 -11.49 -4.14 -1.47
N HIS A 130 -11.53 -4.57 -0.20
CA HIS A 130 -12.76 -5.06 0.43
C HIS A 130 -13.78 -3.93 0.59
N VAL A 131 -13.34 -2.73 0.95
CA VAL A 131 -14.20 -1.54 1.02
C VAL A 131 -14.78 -1.21 -0.36
N ALA A 132 -13.95 -1.19 -1.40
CA ALA A 132 -14.39 -0.94 -2.76
C ALA A 132 -15.39 -2.00 -3.26
N ARG A 133 -15.12 -3.27 -2.97
CA ARG A 133 -16.02 -4.38 -3.32
C ARG A 133 -17.38 -4.26 -2.63
N ALA A 134 -17.40 -3.96 -1.35
CA ALA A 134 -18.64 -3.73 -0.60
C ALA A 134 -19.43 -2.55 -1.17
N ALA A 135 -18.78 -1.42 -1.43
CA ALA A 135 -19.41 -0.24 -2.00
C ALA A 135 -20.00 -0.52 -3.40
N GLN A 136 -19.26 -1.22 -4.26
CA GLN A 136 -19.70 -1.62 -5.61
C GLN A 136 -20.85 -2.63 -5.57
N THR A 137 -20.89 -3.51 -4.58
CA THR A 137 -22.01 -4.46 -4.38
C THR A 137 -23.28 -3.73 -3.95
N ILE A 138 -23.17 -2.68 -3.12
CA ILE A 138 -24.31 -1.87 -2.68
C ILE A 138 -24.85 -0.99 -3.81
N ASP A 139 -23.95 -0.36 -4.57
CA ASP A 139 -24.28 0.45 -5.74
C ASP A 139 -23.22 0.24 -6.83
N SER A 140 -23.58 -0.49 -7.89
CA SER A 140 -22.69 -0.80 -9.03
C SER A 140 -22.21 0.44 -9.80
N LYS A 141 -22.78 1.61 -9.54
CA LYS A 141 -22.37 2.89 -10.14
C LYS A 141 -21.39 3.68 -9.25
N THR A 142 -20.97 3.11 -8.11
CA THR A 142 -20.02 3.77 -7.20
C THR A 142 -18.70 4.08 -7.89
N LEU A 143 -18.14 3.08 -8.58
CA LEU A 143 -16.88 3.20 -9.31
C LEU A 143 -17.08 2.83 -10.77
N LYS A 144 -16.36 3.48 -11.66
CA LYS A 144 -16.24 3.04 -13.04
C LYS A 144 -15.24 1.88 -13.08
N THR A 145 -15.65 0.75 -13.62
CA THR A 145 -14.83 -0.46 -13.69
C THR A 145 -14.61 -0.89 -15.15
N GLU A 146 -13.57 -1.64 -15.40
CA GLU A 146 -13.39 -2.41 -16.64
C GLU A 146 -13.77 -3.86 -16.40
N LEU A 147 -14.13 -4.56 -17.45
CA LEU A 147 -14.44 -5.98 -17.37
C LEU A 147 -13.17 -6.80 -17.59
N THR A 148 -13.03 -7.87 -16.82
CA THR A 148 -12.03 -8.91 -17.06
C THR A 148 -12.40 -9.73 -18.32
N GLU A 149 -11.48 -10.54 -18.82
CA GLU A 149 -11.76 -11.48 -19.91
C GLU A 149 -12.96 -12.43 -19.61
N ALA A 150 -13.18 -12.72 -18.33
CA ALA A 150 -14.32 -13.54 -17.87
C ALA A 150 -15.64 -12.74 -17.73
N GLY A 151 -15.65 -11.44 -18.07
CA GLY A 151 -16.83 -10.58 -17.98
C GLY A 151 -17.16 -10.06 -16.58
N ASN A 152 -16.28 -10.23 -15.61
CA ASN A 152 -16.46 -9.69 -14.26
C ASN A 152 -15.87 -8.29 -14.13
N GLU A 153 -16.42 -7.46 -13.24
CA GLU A 153 -15.84 -6.16 -12.92
C GLU A 153 -14.45 -6.31 -12.29
N SER A 154 -13.46 -5.59 -12.84
CA SER A 154 -12.11 -5.54 -12.29
C SER A 154 -12.00 -4.43 -11.25
N LEU A 155 -11.53 -4.79 -10.07
CA LEU A 155 -11.17 -3.85 -9.00
C LEU A 155 -9.64 -3.80 -8.77
N ALA A 156 -8.85 -4.19 -9.78
CA ALA A 156 -7.40 -3.99 -9.76
C ALA A 156 -7.08 -2.49 -9.70
N LEU A 157 -6.19 -2.08 -8.80
CA LEU A 157 -5.96 -0.67 -8.46
C LEU A 157 -5.62 0.20 -9.68
N GLU A 158 -4.68 -0.25 -10.51
CA GLU A 158 -4.23 0.50 -11.71
C GLU A 158 -5.39 0.72 -12.70
N GLY A 159 -6.09 -0.37 -13.08
CA GLY A 159 -7.23 -0.31 -13.99
C GLY A 159 -8.34 0.57 -13.43
N LEU A 160 -8.64 0.41 -12.14
CA LEU A 160 -9.64 1.20 -11.45
C LEU A 160 -9.27 2.69 -11.40
N ALA A 161 -8.03 3.04 -11.08
CA ALA A 161 -7.53 4.40 -11.08
C ALA A 161 -7.62 5.05 -12.47
N ARG A 162 -7.23 4.31 -13.52
CA ARG A 162 -7.35 4.74 -14.92
C ARG A 162 -8.80 5.02 -15.31
N GLN A 163 -9.75 4.16 -14.93
CA GLN A 163 -11.17 4.34 -15.22
C GLN A 163 -11.78 5.56 -14.49
N GLN A 164 -11.23 5.95 -13.34
CA GLN A 164 -11.61 7.19 -12.65
C GLN A 164 -10.91 8.43 -13.25
N GLY A 165 -10.02 8.29 -14.25
CA GLY A 165 -9.28 9.39 -14.88
C GLY A 165 -8.08 9.86 -14.07
N PHE A 166 -7.53 9.02 -13.19
CA PHE A 166 -6.30 9.33 -12.46
C PHE A 166 -5.07 9.04 -13.32
N ASP A 167 -3.99 9.78 -13.07
CA ASP A 167 -2.70 9.51 -13.69
C ASP A 167 -2.13 8.20 -13.15
N THR A 168 -1.87 7.26 -14.05
CA THR A 168 -1.27 5.95 -13.78
C THR A 168 0.12 5.79 -14.40
N SER A 169 0.72 6.86 -14.92
CA SER A 169 2.03 6.82 -15.57
C SER A 169 3.17 6.36 -14.66
N ALA A 170 3.02 6.57 -13.35
CA ALA A 170 3.92 6.12 -12.31
C ALA A 170 3.29 5.01 -11.43
N ALA A 171 2.29 4.28 -11.94
CA ALA A 171 1.78 3.08 -11.28
C ALA A 171 2.93 2.10 -11.00
N HIS A 172 2.76 1.25 -9.98
CA HIS A 172 3.82 0.38 -9.47
C HIS A 172 5.00 1.14 -8.85
N THR A 173 4.71 2.32 -8.27
CA THR A 173 5.52 2.92 -7.22
C THR A 173 4.67 3.00 -5.95
N ALA A 174 5.20 2.55 -4.83
CA ALA A 174 4.42 2.38 -3.60
C ALA A 174 3.67 3.66 -3.18
N TYR A 175 4.29 4.83 -3.35
CA TYR A 175 3.63 6.09 -2.99
C TYR A 175 2.45 6.45 -3.91
N VAL A 176 2.58 6.24 -5.21
CA VAL A 176 1.50 6.53 -6.18
C VAL A 176 0.33 5.59 -5.96
N ASP A 177 0.60 4.31 -5.66
CA ASP A 177 -0.45 3.31 -5.44
C ASP A 177 -1.18 3.53 -4.10
N ALA A 178 -0.47 3.90 -3.03
CA ALA A 178 -1.09 4.37 -1.79
C ALA A 178 -1.97 5.62 -2.03
N HIS A 179 -1.50 6.57 -2.84
CA HIS A 179 -2.23 7.79 -3.13
C HIS A 179 -3.45 7.55 -4.06
N ASN A 180 -3.35 6.64 -5.02
CA ASN A 180 -4.48 6.23 -5.86
C ASN A 180 -5.54 5.49 -5.03
N SER A 181 -5.14 4.64 -4.09
CA SER A 181 -6.04 4.02 -3.11
C SER A 181 -6.82 5.07 -2.32
N LEU A 182 -6.14 6.13 -1.82
CA LEU A 182 -6.80 7.25 -1.14
C LEU A 182 -7.83 7.95 -2.04
N LYS A 183 -7.49 8.22 -3.30
CA LYS A 183 -8.41 8.88 -4.24
C LYS A 183 -9.68 8.05 -4.46
N ILE A 184 -9.55 6.73 -4.59
CA ILE A 184 -10.68 5.82 -4.74
C ILE A 184 -11.54 5.82 -3.48
N LEU A 185 -10.94 5.76 -2.29
CA LEU A 185 -11.67 5.83 -1.02
C LEU A 185 -12.43 7.15 -0.86
N ARG A 186 -11.90 8.28 -1.36
CA ARG A 186 -12.61 9.56 -1.40
C ARG A 186 -13.87 9.49 -2.28
N ILE A 187 -13.79 8.89 -3.47
CA ILE A 187 -14.97 8.70 -4.34
C ILE A 187 -16.04 7.88 -3.61
N ILE A 188 -15.64 6.77 -2.98
CA ILE A 188 -16.57 5.92 -2.23
C ILE A 188 -17.24 6.72 -1.10
N LYS A 189 -16.45 7.44 -0.30
CA LYS A 189 -16.96 8.27 0.78
C LYS A 189 -17.96 9.30 0.27
N ASP A 190 -17.61 10.05 -0.79
CA ASP A 190 -18.45 11.11 -1.33
C ASP A 190 -19.78 10.57 -1.86
N LYS A 191 -19.76 9.42 -2.52
CA LYS A 191 -20.96 8.78 -3.06
C LYS A 191 -21.88 8.20 -1.99
N HIS A 192 -21.32 7.60 -0.97
CA HIS A 192 -22.11 6.97 0.10
C HIS A 192 -22.35 7.88 1.30
N LYS A 193 -21.84 9.12 1.28
CA LYS A 193 -21.92 10.09 2.39
C LYS A 193 -21.57 9.47 3.75
N THR A 194 -20.65 8.49 3.73
CA THR A 194 -20.24 7.80 4.93
C THR A 194 -19.24 8.65 5.72
N ASN A 195 -19.53 8.86 6.99
CA ASN A 195 -18.50 9.25 7.93
C ASN A 195 -17.74 7.98 8.31
N TRP A 196 -16.42 8.03 8.21
CA TRP A 196 -15.52 6.96 8.65
C TRP A 196 -15.25 7.12 10.16
N GLU A 197 -16.34 7.05 10.95
CA GLU A 197 -16.28 7.11 12.42
C GLU A 197 -16.02 5.73 13.03
#